data_ee6214d4c5734084fe6375912a795e29
#
_entry.id   ee6214d4c5734084fe6375912a795e29
#
_cell.length_a   1.000
_cell.length_b   1.000
_cell.length_c   1.000
_cell.angle_alpha   90.00
_cell.angle_beta   90.00
_cell.angle_gamma   90.00
#
_symmetry.space_group_name_H-M   'P 1'
#
loop_
_entity.id
_entity.type
_entity.pdbx_description
1 polymer ?
#
loop_
_entity_poly.entity_id
_entity_poly.type
_entity_poly.pdbx_seq_one_letter_code
_entity_poly.pdbx_strand_id
1 'polypeptide(L)'
;AAMTNAGKRVLLVAPRRQTLHELADRLAAVGLNGLAVRSTSAWIDSIAAISRNEKAGAREAEVGAARGEQLEQLAAATASIDSYFETLNQPNDKLQVSVAEALAKLSELSLMPNAPTNSARLDRDQLVALLDRSEALELLQKAYELGEFAYGPADTAWFQAQFSNAEQVTQALSVARRLRDESFPKLSQQLAAFTKGVNFAPAASVEDWGRYLRLFVGLRETLDRFQPVVFDRPLTELIIATGSRKPEQSEFEAYEPQGRMSGGNRRRLKKLAKEYLRPGMSVPDMNAALRAISIQREDWQRFCTVPTPPQVPLGIADAQVAYQSFVSDLEHIQQHLDPESTEPPLTKLPLEILERKLESLAGDSDALANLGDRLQVTDRLRSLGLGRLLRDLARIKVAREHLAQELEQAWWSSALEYLVSKNPQLLSYSSSELARLESEFRTMDASLTASGSSIVAGQLAKRWQAAIAENALEAEALKAVLRSGHATMHELAAAAPSVWPHLATAVLASPFELAQVLPATDKFDCLFVLDA
;
A
#
# COMPACT_ATOMS: atom_id res chain seq x y z
N ALA A 1 16.55 18.92 -49.20
CA ALA A 1 15.95 17.58 -49.11
C ALA A 1 14.42 17.61 -48.96
N ALA A 2 13.83 18.34 -47.98
CA ALA A 2 12.36 18.38 -47.81
C ALA A 2 11.64 18.93 -49.07
N MET A 3 12.10 20.03 -49.64
CA MET A 3 11.54 20.61 -50.86
C MET A 3 11.66 19.68 -52.05
N THR A 4 12.81 19.04 -52.22
CA THR A 4 13.01 18.07 -53.32
C THR A 4 12.15 16.82 -53.11
N ASN A 5 11.95 16.38 -51.85
CA ASN A 5 11.00 15.31 -51.51
C ASN A 5 9.55 15.68 -51.88
N ALA A 6 9.17 16.96 -51.73
CA ALA A 6 7.87 17.49 -52.16
C ALA A 6 7.76 17.71 -53.70
N GLY A 7 8.78 17.32 -54.45
CA GLY A 7 8.78 17.47 -55.91
C GLY A 7 9.19 18.85 -56.42
N LYS A 8 9.71 19.70 -55.55
CA LYS A 8 10.14 21.05 -55.91
C LYS A 8 11.57 21.07 -56.42
N ARG A 9 11.82 21.82 -57.48
CA ARG A 9 13.18 22.10 -57.96
C ARG A 9 13.77 23.27 -57.15
N VAL A 10 15.01 23.07 -56.68
CA VAL A 10 15.68 24.01 -55.78
C VAL A 10 16.97 24.53 -56.39
N LEU A 11 17.15 25.85 -56.41
CA LEU A 11 18.41 26.49 -56.74
C LEU A 11 19.08 26.99 -55.45
N LEU A 12 20.31 26.57 -55.21
CA LEU A 12 21.12 27.07 -54.09
C LEU A 12 22.29 27.87 -54.66
N VAL A 13 22.41 29.08 -54.21
CA VAL A 13 23.41 30.00 -54.69
C VAL A 13 24.30 30.44 -53.54
N ALA A 14 25.61 30.35 -53.73
CA ALA A 14 26.59 30.87 -52.76
C ALA A 14 27.77 31.51 -53.49
N PRO A 15 28.28 32.66 -53.07
CA PRO A 15 29.46 33.28 -53.64
C PRO A 15 30.71 32.42 -53.47
N ARG A 16 30.79 31.66 -52.38
CA ARG A 16 31.94 30.77 -52.06
C ARG A 16 31.63 29.35 -52.56
N ARG A 17 32.47 28.86 -53.47
CA ARG A 17 32.35 27.48 -53.99
C ARG A 17 32.49 26.43 -52.89
N GLN A 18 33.30 26.70 -51.86
CA GLN A 18 33.51 25.77 -50.76
C GLN A 18 32.19 25.48 -49.99
N THR A 19 31.36 26.49 -49.77
CA THR A 19 30.02 26.30 -49.13
C THR A 19 29.16 25.35 -49.94
N LEU A 20 29.18 25.45 -51.28
CA LEU A 20 28.46 24.53 -52.17
C LEU A 20 29.01 23.10 -52.13
N HIS A 21 30.32 22.93 -52.07
CA HIS A 21 30.97 21.64 -51.94
C HIS A 21 30.61 20.99 -50.56
N GLU A 22 30.77 21.71 -49.47
CA GLU A 22 30.44 21.20 -48.15
C GLU A 22 28.98 20.79 -48.01
N LEU A 23 28.05 21.51 -48.64
CA LEU A 23 26.64 21.12 -48.66
C LEU A 23 26.43 19.82 -49.46
N ALA A 24 27.07 19.67 -50.63
CA ALA A 24 26.99 18.46 -51.39
C ALA A 24 27.58 17.26 -50.63
N ASP A 25 28.71 17.45 -49.94
CA ASP A 25 29.38 16.43 -49.16
C ASP A 25 28.55 16.01 -47.92
N ARG A 26 27.90 16.95 -47.26
CA ARG A 26 26.96 16.66 -46.16
C ARG A 26 25.76 15.84 -46.64
N LEU A 27 25.22 16.15 -47.83
CA LEU A 27 24.14 15.35 -48.41
C LEU A 27 24.64 13.95 -48.81
N ALA A 28 25.86 13.85 -49.31
CA ALA A 28 26.48 12.57 -49.66
C ALA A 28 26.73 11.70 -48.40
N ALA A 29 27.16 12.31 -47.29
CA ALA A 29 27.40 11.61 -46.02
C ALA A 29 26.13 10.93 -45.45
N VAL A 30 24.94 11.44 -45.76
CA VAL A 30 23.66 10.84 -45.38
C VAL A 30 23.03 9.98 -46.47
N GLY A 31 23.78 9.60 -47.51
CA GLY A 31 23.30 8.74 -48.58
C GLY A 31 22.52 9.43 -49.70
N LEU A 32 22.49 10.75 -49.74
CA LEU A 32 21.83 11.55 -50.78
C LEU A 32 22.80 12.06 -51.85
N ASN A 33 23.71 11.18 -52.29
CA ASN A 33 24.70 11.51 -53.32
C ASN A 33 24.02 12.03 -54.57
N GLY A 34 24.51 13.15 -55.14
CA GLY A 34 24.00 13.75 -56.36
C GLY A 34 22.58 14.34 -56.22
N LEU A 35 22.03 14.48 -54.99
CA LEU A 35 20.76 15.22 -54.78
C LEU A 35 20.91 16.67 -55.22
N ALA A 36 22.01 17.28 -54.86
CA ALA A 36 22.39 18.62 -55.29
C ALA A 36 23.54 18.51 -56.32
N VAL A 37 23.24 18.91 -57.56
CA VAL A 37 24.16 18.87 -58.69
C VAL A 37 24.95 20.19 -58.74
N ARG A 38 26.26 20.12 -58.60
CA ARG A 38 27.16 21.29 -58.67
C ARG A 38 27.39 21.70 -60.12
N SER A 39 27.38 22.97 -60.40
CA SER A 39 27.68 23.53 -61.71
C SER A 39 29.02 23.09 -62.28
N THR A 40 30.05 22.96 -61.40
CA THR A 40 31.39 22.56 -61.79
C THR A 40 31.64 21.06 -61.89
N SER A 41 30.69 20.23 -61.40
CA SER A 41 30.84 18.77 -61.34
C SER A 41 29.57 18.05 -61.83
N ALA A 42 28.81 18.68 -62.73
CA ALA A 42 27.51 18.21 -63.18
C ALA A 42 27.51 16.76 -63.68
N TRP A 43 28.51 16.34 -64.42
CA TRP A 43 28.65 14.98 -64.89
C TRP A 43 28.80 13.95 -63.76
N ILE A 44 29.74 14.22 -62.81
CA ILE A 44 29.99 13.32 -61.67
C ILE A 44 28.77 13.23 -60.76
N ASP A 45 28.15 14.37 -60.44
CA ASP A 45 26.99 14.43 -59.57
C ASP A 45 25.76 13.77 -60.20
N SER A 46 25.62 13.86 -61.54
CA SER A 46 24.56 13.17 -62.30
C SER A 46 24.73 11.66 -62.25
N ILE A 47 25.94 11.13 -62.41
CA ILE A 47 26.20 9.70 -62.25
C ILE A 47 25.91 9.23 -60.83
N ALA A 48 26.33 10.01 -59.85
CA ALA A 48 26.03 9.73 -58.43
C ALA A 48 24.53 9.71 -58.17
N ALA A 49 23.76 10.65 -58.77
CA ALA A 49 22.30 10.69 -58.66
C ALA A 49 21.62 9.47 -59.29
N ILE A 50 22.08 9.05 -60.51
CA ILE A 50 21.56 7.84 -61.15
C ILE A 50 21.84 6.61 -60.30
N SER A 51 23.07 6.43 -59.84
CA SER A 51 23.45 5.29 -58.97
C SER A 51 22.66 5.25 -57.70
N ARG A 52 22.40 6.41 -57.08
CA ARG A 52 21.51 6.52 -55.91
C ARG A 52 20.10 6.09 -56.21
N ASN A 53 19.51 6.64 -57.32
CA ASN A 53 18.14 6.34 -57.74
C ASN A 53 17.94 4.85 -58.09
N GLU A 54 18.90 4.20 -58.76
CA GLU A 54 18.87 2.77 -59.04
C GLU A 54 18.89 1.91 -57.77
N LYS A 55 19.80 2.24 -56.83
CA LYS A 55 19.91 1.53 -55.56
C LYS A 55 18.67 1.73 -54.68
N ALA A 56 18.13 2.95 -54.60
CA ALA A 56 16.96 3.26 -53.82
C ALA A 56 15.68 2.65 -54.42
N GLY A 57 15.52 2.66 -55.73
CA GLY A 57 14.37 2.06 -56.40
C GLY A 57 14.26 0.55 -56.20
N ALA A 58 15.39 -0.16 -56.15
CA ALA A 58 15.43 -1.60 -55.87
C ALA A 58 14.97 -1.98 -54.45
N ARG A 59 15.00 -1.04 -53.49
CA ARG A 59 14.65 -1.25 -52.07
C ARG A 59 13.38 -0.50 -51.59
N GLU A 60 12.71 0.20 -52.47
CA GLU A 60 11.61 1.11 -52.12
C GLU A 60 10.47 0.38 -51.37
N ALA A 61 10.08 -0.79 -51.84
CA ALA A 61 8.99 -1.56 -51.23
C ALA A 61 9.32 -2.06 -49.82
N GLU A 62 10.56 -2.53 -49.62
CA GLU A 62 11.03 -3.01 -48.29
C GLU A 62 11.14 -1.87 -47.29
N VAL A 63 11.72 -0.74 -47.72
CA VAL A 63 11.88 0.44 -46.86
C VAL A 63 10.52 1.07 -46.49
N GLY A 64 9.59 1.08 -47.44
CA GLY A 64 8.23 1.58 -47.22
C GLY A 64 7.44 0.76 -46.21
N ALA A 65 7.48 -0.57 -46.35
CA ALA A 65 6.80 -1.49 -45.45
C ALA A 65 7.39 -1.43 -44.01
N ALA A 66 8.72 -1.51 -43.90
CA ALA A 66 9.40 -1.42 -42.60
C ALA A 66 9.12 -0.09 -41.87
N ARG A 67 9.04 1.02 -42.65
CA ARG A 67 8.68 2.31 -42.06
C ARG A 67 7.24 2.35 -41.57
N GLY A 68 6.28 1.79 -42.32
CA GLY A 68 4.88 1.73 -41.89
C GLY A 68 4.75 1.06 -40.53
N GLU A 69 5.38 -0.09 -40.38
CA GLU A 69 5.41 -0.84 -39.14
C GLU A 69 6.09 -0.05 -37.98
N GLN A 70 7.23 0.58 -38.26
CA GLN A 70 7.91 1.42 -37.24
C GLN A 70 7.07 2.62 -36.82
N LEU A 71 6.34 3.27 -37.72
CA LEU A 71 5.46 4.37 -37.39
C LEU A 71 4.27 3.93 -36.55
N GLU A 72 3.67 2.77 -36.83
CA GLU A 72 2.60 2.19 -36.02
C GLU A 72 3.10 1.84 -34.60
N GLN A 73 4.27 1.22 -34.50
CA GLN A 73 4.89 0.89 -33.22
C GLN A 73 5.23 2.15 -32.43
N LEU A 74 5.78 3.18 -33.05
CA LEU A 74 6.07 4.46 -32.40
C LEU A 74 4.79 5.13 -31.92
N ALA A 75 3.74 5.15 -32.74
CA ALA A 75 2.45 5.72 -32.37
C ALA A 75 1.82 4.97 -31.19
N ALA A 76 1.91 3.64 -31.18
CA ALA A 76 1.43 2.82 -30.06
C ALA A 76 2.21 3.08 -28.75
N ALA A 77 3.54 3.17 -28.84
CA ALA A 77 4.38 3.50 -27.69
C ALA A 77 4.09 4.89 -27.16
N THR A 78 3.96 5.88 -28.05
CA THR A 78 3.59 7.26 -27.69
C THR A 78 2.23 7.30 -26.99
N ALA A 79 1.21 6.65 -27.55
CA ALA A 79 -0.12 6.62 -26.96
C ALA A 79 -0.14 5.96 -25.57
N SER A 80 0.66 4.92 -25.37
CA SER A 80 0.80 4.27 -24.05
C SER A 80 1.45 5.18 -23.03
N ILE A 81 2.52 5.87 -23.39
CA ILE A 81 3.22 6.82 -22.53
C ILE A 81 2.33 8.03 -22.21
N ASP A 82 1.69 8.60 -23.22
CA ASP A 82 0.79 9.76 -23.05
C ASP A 82 -0.39 9.40 -22.16
N SER A 83 -1.04 8.26 -22.38
CA SER A 83 -2.15 7.77 -21.55
C SER A 83 -1.74 7.59 -20.07
N TYR A 84 -0.54 7.08 -19.82
CA TYR A 84 0.00 6.96 -18.47
C TYR A 84 0.19 8.33 -17.81
N PHE A 85 0.85 9.26 -18.50
CA PHE A 85 1.08 10.61 -17.96
C PHE A 85 -0.20 11.44 -17.84
N GLU A 86 -1.14 11.30 -18.76
CA GLU A 86 -2.46 11.91 -18.66
C GLU A 86 -3.18 11.41 -17.41
N THR A 87 -3.23 10.09 -17.19
CA THR A 87 -3.86 9.50 -16.00
C THR A 87 -3.16 9.95 -14.71
N LEU A 88 -1.83 10.03 -14.72
CA LEU A 88 -1.03 10.47 -13.57
C LEU A 88 -1.32 11.93 -13.18
N ASN A 89 -1.51 12.80 -14.17
CA ASN A 89 -1.67 14.24 -13.99
C ASN A 89 -3.13 14.71 -13.96
N GLN A 90 -4.10 13.85 -14.31
CA GLN A 90 -5.51 14.21 -14.31
C GLN A 90 -6.02 14.43 -12.88
N PRO A 91 -6.51 15.63 -12.55
CA PRO A 91 -7.10 15.88 -11.24
C PRO A 91 -8.38 15.07 -11.04
N ASN A 92 -8.57 14.52 -9.86
CA ASN A 92 -9.81 13.86 -9.50
C ASN A 92 -10.93 14.87 -9.27
N ASP A 93 -12.13 14.62 -9.80
CA ASP A 93 -13.27 15.57 -9.75
C ASP A 93 -13.65 15.98 -8.33
N LYS A 94 -13.46 15.11 -7.33
CA LYS A 94 -13.88 15.36 -5.95
C LYS A 94 -12.77 15.93 -5.07
N LEU A 95 -11.55 15.44 -5.23
CA LEU A 95 -10.42 15.87 -4.43
C LEU A 95 -9.68 17.05 -5.06
N GLN A 96 -9.92 17.34 -6.33
CA GLN A 96 -9.27 18.41 -7.11
C GLN A 96 -7.73 18.32 -7.14
N VAL A 97 -7.21 17.10 -6.94
CA VAL A 97 -5.77 16.78 -6.96
C VAL A 97 -5.49 15.56 -7.81
N SER A 98 -4.31 15.52 -8.40
CA SER A 98 -3.83 14.40 -9.22
C SER A 98 -2.95 13.44 -8.41
N VAL A 99 -2.67 12.26 -8.99
CA VAL A 99 -1.70 11.31 -8.42
C VAL A 99 -0.29 11.90 -8.38
N ALA A 100 0.09 12.64 -9.43
CA ALA A 100 1.39 13.32 -9.50
C ALA A 100 1.57 14.35 -8.38
N GLU A 101 0.54 15.17 -8.11
CA GLU A 101 0.55 16.14 -7.01
C GLU A 101 0.66 15.46 -5.64
N ALA A 102 -0.09 14.37 -5.44
CA ALA A 102 -0.03 13.61 -4.20
C ALA A 102 1.36 13.02 -3.96
N LEU A 103 1.98 12.44 -4.99
CA LEU A 103 3.35 11.92 -4.91
C LEU A 103 4.38 13.03 -4.65
N ALA A 104 4.23 14.18 -5.31
CA ALA A 104 5.12 15.32 -5.12
C ALA A 104 5.07 15.84 -3.68
N LYS A 105 3.85 15.99 -3.13
CA LYS A 105 3.64 16.44 -1.74
C LYS A 105 4.18 15.46 -0.71
N LEU A 106 3.93 14.16 -0.89
CA LEU A 106 4.48 13.14 -0.01
C LEU A 106 6.02 13.08 -0.07
N SER A 107 6.59 13.27 -1.26
CA SER A 107 8.05 13.38 -1.41
C SER A 107 8.61 14.61 -0.69
N GLU A 108 7.94 15.76 -0.80
CA GLU A 108 8.30 16.98 -0.07
C GLU A 108 8.30 16.74 1.45
N LEU A 109 7.21 16.15 1.97
CA LEU A 109 7.09 15.83 3.40
C LEU A 109 8.16 14.84 3.88
N SER A 110 8.51 13.84 3.05
CA SER A 110 9.52 12.83 3.40
C SER A 110 10.95 13.36 3.45
N LEU A 111 11.23 14.47 2.77
CA LEU A 111 12.54 15.12 2.74
C LEU A 111 12.73 16.13 3.88
N MET A 112 11.71 16.40 4.68
CA MET A 112 11.82 17.32 5.82
C MET A 112 12.72 16.74 6.92
N PRO A 113 13.47 17.56 7.67
CA PRO A 113 14.33 17.08 8.76
C PRO A 113 13.63 16.23 9.81
N ASN A 114 12.35 16.56 10.07
CA ASN A 114 11.46 15.81 10.97
C ASN A 114 10.25 15.32 10.13
N ALA A 115 10.51 14.38 9.22
CA ALA A 115 9.48 13.83 8.37
C ALA A 115 8.33 13.24 9.20
N PRO A 116 7.07 13.49 8.84
CA PRO A 116 5.92 12.96 9.56
C PRO A 116 5.89 11.42 9.50
N THR A 117 5.46 10.79 10.59
CA THR A 117 5.55 9.34 10.77
C THR A 117 4.21 8.66 11.05
N ASN A 118 3.09 9.40 11.08
CA ASN A 118 1.80 8.80 11.34
C ASN A 118 1.38 7.81 10.24
N SER A 119 0.55 6.84 10.63
CA SER A 119 -0.03 5.83 9.73
C SER A 119 -1.53 6.03 9.52
N ALA A 120 -2.08 7.17 9.93
CA ALA A 120 -3.50 7.45 9.81
C ALA A 120 -3.96 7.41 8.35
N ARG A 121 -5.15 6.84 8.13
CA ARG A 121 -5.80 6.78 6.83
C ARG A 121 -7.22 7.29 6.96
N LEU A 122 -7.60 8.11 6.00
CA LEU A 122 -8.91 8.74 5.87
C LEU A 122 -9.69 8.03 4.77
N ASP A 123 -10.98 7.85 4.98
CA ASP A 123 -11.85 7.39 3.92
C ASP A 123 -12.20 8.52 2.93
N ARG A 124 -12.89 8.16 1.86
CA ARG A 124 -13.24 9.11 0.80
C ARG A 124 -14.03 10.32 1.31
N ASP A 125 -15.01 10.11 2.17
CA ASP A 125 -15.92 11.17 2.59
C ASP A 125 -15.21 12.11 3.57
N GLN A 126 -14.30 11.57 4.38
CA GLN A 126 -13.39 12.32 5.23
C GLN A 126 -12.37 13.15 4.41
N LEU A 127 -11.81 12.57 3.34
CA LEU A 127 -10.92 13.31 2.42
C LEU A 127 -11.61 14.54 1.81
N VAL A 128 -12.86 14.39 1.38
CA VAL A 128 -13.65 15.50 0.81
C VAL A 128 -14.00 16.53 1.89
N ALA A 129 -14.34 16.10 3.10
CA ALA A 129 -14.62 17.00 4.22
C ALA A 129 -13.37 17.80 4.65
N LEU A 130 -12.18 17.26 4.42
CA LEU A 130 -10.88 17.85 4.77
C LEU A 130 -10.14 18.45 3.56
N LEU A 131 -10.83 18.87 2.52
CA LEU A 131 -10.23 19.66 1.42
C LEU A 131 -9.65 20.98 1.96
N ASP A 132 -10.40 21.67 2.82
CA ASP A 132 -9.87 22.71 3.67
C ASP A 132 -9.57 22.11 5.07
N ARG A 133 -8.30 22.09 5.41
CA ARG A 133 -7.78 21.49 6.64
C ARG A 133 -7.59 22.50 7.77
N SER A 134 -7.99 23.76 7.55
CA SER A 134 -7.77 24.86 8.50
C SER A 134 -8.46 24.59 9.84
N GLU A 135 -9.76 24.21 9.83
CA GLU A 135 -10.51 23.84 11.04
C GLU A 135 -9.84 22.69 11.78
N ALA A 136 -9.43 21.63 11.06
CA ALA A 136 -8.80 20.49 11.66
C ALA A 136 -7.45 20.84 12.33
N LEU A 137 -6.66 21.70 11.69
CA LEU A 137 -5.39 22.15 12.23
C LEU A 137 -5.59 23.01 13.50
N GLU A 138 -6.56 23.93 13.50
CA GLU A 138 -6.90 24.74 14.68
C GLU A 138 -7.34 23.86 15.84
N LEU A 139 -8.17 22.85 15.58
CA LEU A 139 -8.60 21.88 16.59
C LEU A 139 -7.43 21.03 17.11
N LEU A 140 -6.50 20.60 16.27
CA LEU A 140 -5.30 19.89 16.69
C LEU A 140 -4.39 20.76 17.56
N GLN A 141 -4.22 22.03 17.21
CA GLN A 141 -3.47 22.98 18.03
C GLN A 141 -4.13 23.20 19.39
N LYS A 142 -5.45 23.34 19.42
CA LYS A 142 -6.21 23.45 20.67
C LYS A 142 -6.11 22.17 21.53
N ALA A 143 -6.19 20.99 20.90
CA ALA A 143 -5.97 19.71 21.58
C ALA A 143 -4.57 19.64 22.21
N TYR A 144 -3.54 20.11 21.50
CA TYR A 144 -2.18 20.21 21.99
C TYR A 144 -2.10 21.12 23.24
N GLU A 145 -2.70 22.32 23.18
CA GLU A 145 -2.71 23.28 24.29
C GLU A 145 -3.42 22.75 25.53
N LEU A 146 -4.44 21.90 25.34
CA LEU A 146 -5.15 21.21 26.43
C LEU A 146 -4.41 19.98 26.97
N GLY A 147 -3.25 19.60 26.37
CA GLY A 147 -2.40 18.51 26.84
C GLY A 147 -2.73 17.14 26.27
N GLU A 148 -3.50 17.05 25.16
CA GLU A 148 -3.87 15.75 24.54
C GLU A 148 -2.67 14.91 24.14
N PHE A 149 -1.58 15.54 23.71
CA PHE A 149 -0.36 14.88 23.24
C PHE A 149 0.79 14.89 24.28
N ALA A 150 0.51 15.29 25.52
CA ALA A 150 1.54 15.38 26.56
C ALA A 150 1.98 14.00 27.06
N TYR A 151 1.09 13.01 27.05
CA TYR A 151 1.31 11.67 27.57
C TYR A 151 1.19 10.63 26.47
N GLY A 152 2.20 9.77 26.33
CA GLY A 152 2.20 8.61 25.46
C GLY A 152 1.80 7.31 26.21
N PRO A 153 1.77 6.16 25.52
CA PRO A 153 1.36 4.88 26.11
C PRO A 153 2.28 4.39 27.24
N ALA A 154 3.54 4.84 27.27
CA ALA A 154 4.49 4.49 28.31
C ALA A 154 4.41 5.41 29.55
N ASP A 155 3.73 6.54 29.46
CA ASP A 155 3.71 7.54 30.54
C ASP A 155 2.50 7.39 31.46
N THR A 156 1.38 6.90 30.95
CA THR A 156 0.14 6.77 31.73
C THR A 156 -0.65 5.53 31.32
N ALA A 157 -1.25 4.88 32.31
CA ALA A 157 -2.19 3.80 32.09
C ALA A 157 -3.54 4.29 31.50
N TRP A 158 -3.82 5.61 31.55
CA TRP A 158 -5.00 6.24 30.95
C TRP A 158 -4.81 6.67 29.50
N PHE A 159 -3.75 6.22 28.86
CA PHE A 159 -3.53 6.55 27.44
C PHE A 159 -4.74 6.12 26.59
N GLN A 160 -5.28 7.06 25.81
CA GLN A 160 -6.49 6.86 24.98
C GLN A 160 -7.74 6.37 25.74
N ALA A 161 -7.80 6.63 27.05
CA ALA A 161 -8.99 6.31 27.83
C ALA A 161 -10.22 7.07 27.33
N GLN A 162 -11.36 6.37 27.28
CA GLN A 162 -12.62 6.89 26.77
C GLN A 162 -13.57 7.21 27.92
N PHE A 163 -13.93 8.48 28.03
CA PHE A 163 -14.92 8.98 28.99
C PHE A 163 -15.94 9.85 28.26
N SER A 164 -17.18 9.80 28.70
CA SER A 164 -18.24 10.65 28.14
C SER A 164 -18.37 11.99 28.85
N ASN A 165 -17.91 12.10 30.08
CA ASN A 165 -17.99 13.34 30.91
C ASN A 165 -16.96 13.33 32.04
N ALA A 166 -16.78 14.48 32.69
CA ALA A 166 -15.86 14.67 33.84
C ALA A 166 -16.26 13.86 35.07
N GLU A 167 -17.54 13.55 35.26
CA GLU A 167 -18.03 12.77 36.38
C GLU A 167 -17.52 11.32 36.31
N GLN A 168 -17.56 10.70 35.14
CA GLN A 168 -16.99 9.37 34.90
C GLN A 168 -15.48 9.32 35.19
N VAL A 169 -14.74 10.37 34.87
CA VAL A 169 -13.31 10.50 35.23
C VAL A 169 -13.10 10.48 36.72
N THR A 170 -13.87 11.33 37.45
CA THR A 170 -13.76 11.41 38.89
C THR A 170 -14.12 10.08 39.56
N GLN A 171 -15.15 9.42 39.06
CA GLN A 171 -15.56 8.09 39.52
C GLN A 171 -14.47 7.04 39.22
N ALA A 172 -13.94 6.96 38.00
CA ALA A 172 -12.91 6.03 37.65
C ALA A 172 -11.63 6.19 38.46
N LEU A 173 -11.19 7.46 38.70
CA LEU A 173 -10.07 7.75 39.58
C LEU A 173 -10.34 7.31 41.03
N SER A 174 -11.56 7.54 41.56
CA SER A 174 -11.92 7.11 42.89
C SER A 174 -11.91 5.58 43.02
N VAL A 175 -12.42 4.87 42.03
CA VAL A 175 -12.39 3.40 41.95
C VAL A 175 -10.95 2.89 41.83
N ALA A 176 -10.11 3.50 40.96
CA ALA A 176 -8.71 3.12 40.85
C ALA A 176 -7.94 3.28 42.18
N ARG A 177 -8.16 4.38 42.90
CA ARG A 177 -7.56 4.61 44.23
C ARG A 177 -8.05 3.58 45.25
N ARG A 178 -9.34 3.28 45.28
CA ARG A 178 -9.89 2.23 46.18
C ARG A 178 -9.33 0.86 45.83
N LEU A 179 -9.20 0.52 44.57
CA LEU A 179 -8.60 -0.75 44.11
C LEU A 179 -7.14 -0.87 44.58
N ARG A 180 -6.34 0.20 44.44
CA ARG A 180 -4.93 0.22 44.82
C ARG A 180 -4.77 0.18 46.35
N ASP A 181 -5.48 1.07 47.08
CA ASP A 181 -5.18 1.33 48.48
C ASP A 181 -5.87 0.33 49.42
N GLU A 182 -7.01 -0.21 49.03
CA GLU A 182 -7.84 -1.03 49.92
C GLU A 182 -8.11 -2.43 49.39
N SER A 183 -8.74 -2.51 48.20
CA SER A 183 -9.33 -3.78 47.73
C SER A 183 -8.29 -4.82 47.33
N PHE A 184 -7.30 -4.43 46.51
CA PHE A 184 -6.25 -5.33 46.05
C PHE A 184 -5.35 -5.85 47.20
N PRO A 185 -4.77 -5.02 48.06
CA PRO A 185 -3.92 -5.48 49.16
C PRO A 185 -4.65 -6.42 50.12
N LYS A 186 -5.89 -6.05 50.50
CA LYS A 186 -6.70 -6.84 51.41
C LYS A 186 -7.05 -8.22 50.84
N LEU A 187 -7.53 -8.25 49.59
CA LEU A 187 -7.92 -9.50 48.91
C LEU A 187 -6.71 -10.38 48.64
N SER A 188 -5.61 -9.80 48.17
CA SER A 188 -4.35 -10.50 47.91
C SER A 188 -3.81 -11.15 49.18
N GLN A 189 -3.76 -10.43 50.28
CA GLN A 189 -3.32 -10.98 51.55
C GLN A 189 -4.23 -12.11 52.06
N GLN A 190 -5.55 -11.94 51.95
CA GLN A 190 -6.53 -12.93 52.38
C GLN A 190 -6.43 -14.22 51.54
N LEU A 191 -6.35 -14.10 50.25
CA LEU A 191 -6.23 -15.25 49.36
C LEU A 191 -4.86 -15.95 49.42
N ALA A 192 -3.80 -15.18 49.65
CA ALA A 192 -2.48 -15.76 49.93
C ALA A 192 -2.48 -16.59 51.23
N ALA A 193 -3.19 -16.12 52.27
CA ALA A 193 -3.36 -16.88 53.49
C ALA A 193 -4.17 -18.18 53.25
N PHE A 194 -5.24 -18.11 52.43
CA PHE A 194 -6.02 -19.30 52.10
C PHE A 194 -5.17 -20.34 51.30
N THR A 195 -4.50 -19.90 50.23
CA THR A 195 -3.68 -20.81 49.42
C THR A 195 -2.55 -21.46 50.23
N LYS A 196 -1.90 -20.68 51.09
CA LYS A 196 -0.87 -21.20 52.00
C LYS A 196 -1.44 -22.22 52.99
N GLY A 197 -2.63 -21.95 53.55
CA GLY A 197 -3.29 -22.80 54.53
C GLY A 197 -3.68 -24.19 53.96
N VAL A 198 -3.96 -24.26 52.66
CA VAL A 198 -4.35 -25.53 51.96
C VAL A 198 -3.25 -26.10 51.05
N ASN A 199 -2.05 -25.53 51.04
CA ASN A 199 -0.92 -25.89 50.20
C ASN A 199 -1.23 -25.81 48.67
N PHE A 200 -1.95 -24.78 48.24
CA PHE A 200 -2.15 -24.47 46.81
C PHE A 200 -0.96 -23.72 46.23
N ALA A 201 -0.74 -23.85 44.95
CA ALA A 201 0.16 -22.98 44.24
C ALA A 201 -0.32 -21.49 44.37
N PRO A 202 0.61 -20.53 44.48
CA PRO A 202 0.23 -19.12 44.42
C PRO A 202 -0.55 -18.80 43.15
N ALA A 203 -1.62 -18.03 43.28
CA ALA A 203 -2.39 -17.58 42.11
C ALA A 203 -1.53 -16.63 41.28
N ALA A 204 -1.54 -16.78 39.98
CA ALA A 204 -0.83 -15.91 39.06
C ALA A 204 -1.68 -14.69 38.61
N SER A 205 -3.00 -14.80 38.64
CA SER A 205 -3.94 -13.81 38.15
C SER A 205 -5.21 -13.72 39.01
N VAL A 206 -6.02 -12.68 38.76
CA VAL A 206 -7.35 -12.53 39.39
C VAL A 206 -8.31 -13.64 38.96
N GLU A 207 -8.18 -14.15 37.73
CA GLU A 207 -8.95 -15.34 37.30
C GLU A 207 -8.64 -16.58 38.12
N ASP A 208 -7.38 -16.76 38.53
CA ASP A 208 -7.00 -17.89 39.39
C ASP A 208 -7.61 -17.73 40.79
N TRP A 209 -7.65 -16.51 41.33
CA TRP A 209 -8.41 -16.24 42.58
C TRP A 209 -9.87 -16.70 42.43
N GLY A 210 -10.50 -16.35 41.31
CA GLY A 210 -11.87 -16.79 41.05
C GLY A 210 -12.03 -18.29 40.94
N ARG A 211 -11.05 -19.01 40.36
CA ARG A 211 -11.05 -20.47 40.29
C ARG A 211 -10.93 -21.10 41.67
N TYR A 212 -10.02 -20.60 42.49
CA TYR A 212 -9.85 -21.08 43.86
C TYR A 212 -11.09 -20.84 44.73
N LEU A 213 -11.65 -19.64 44.67
CA LEU A 213 -12.86 -19.33 45.41
C LEU A 213 -14.06 -20.17 44.99
N ARG A 214 -14.28 -20.39 43.71
CA ARG A 214 -15.32 -21.29 43.18
C ARG A 214 -15.15 -22.70 43.71
N LEU A 215 -13.92 -23.19 43.71
CA LEU A 215 -13.63 -24.52 44.27
C LEU A 215 -13.93 -24.58 45.78
N PHE A 216 -13.50 -23.59 46.54
CA PHE A 216 -13.74 -23.57 47.98
C PHE A 216 -15.22 -23.45 48.33
N VAL A 217 -15.99 -22.62 47.59
CA VAL A 217 -17.45 -22.50 47.75
C VAL A 217 -18.13 -23.83 47.46
N GLY A 218 -17.78 -24.46 46.33
CA GLY A 218 -18.30 -25.78 45.96
C GLY A 218 -17.93 -26.89 46.95
N LEU A 219 -16.70 -26.88 47.48
CA LEU A 219 -16.28 -27.81 48.55
C LEU A 219 -17.08 -27.59 49.84
N ARG A 220 -17.35 -26.34 50.22
CA ARG A 220 -18.19 -26.03 51.37
C ARG A 220 -19.57 -26.63 51.22
N GLU A 221 -20.24 -26.35 50.10
CA GLU A 221 -21.55 -26.91 49.78
C GLU A 221 -21.56 -28.46 49.78
N THR A 222 -20.50 -29.05 49.30
CA THR A 222 -20.32 -30.51 49.31
C THR A 222 -20.12 -31.05 50.72
N LEU A 223 -19.25 -30.45 51.51
CA LEU A 223 -18.98 -30.87 52.88
C LEU A 223 -20.13 -30.60 53.85
N ASP A 224 -21.02 -29.67 53.53
CA ASP A 224 -22.27 -29.45 54.27
C ASP A 224 -23.24 -30.63 54.09
N ARG A 225 -23.20 -31.35 52.94
CA ARG A 225 -24.10 -32.44 52.58
C ARG A 225 -23.47 -33.82 52.71
N PHE A 226 -22.19 -33.95 52.43
CA PHE A 226 -21.44 -35.19 52.40
C PHE A 226 -20.40 -35.25 53.52
N GLN A 227 -20.04 -36.48 53.95
CA GLN A 227 -18.92 -36.71 54.84
C GLN A 227 -17.60 -36.54 54.08
N PRO A 228 -16.52 -36.02 54.71
CA PRO A 228 -15.21 -35.82 54.05
C PRO A 228 -14.62 -37.04 53.37
N VAL A 229 -14.93 -38.23 53.87
CA VAL A 229 -14.48 -39.51 53.32
C VAL A 229 -14.87 -39.74 51.85
N VAL A 230 -15.86 -39.00 51.31
CA VAL A 230 -16.28 -39.06 49.91
C VAL A 230 -15.12 -38.68 48.94
N PHE A 231 -14.22 -37.80 49.37
CA PHE A 231 -13.08 -37.38 48.57
C PHE A 231 -11.95 -38.44 48.50
N ASP A 232 -11.90 -39.38 49.42
CA ASP A 232 -10.88 -40.43 49.51
C ASP A 232 -11.28 -41.71 48.72
N ARG A 233 -12.54 -41.78 48.27
CA ARG A 233 -13.09 -42.99 47.66
C ARG A 233 -13.11 -42.89 46.12
N PRO A 234 -12.96 -44.00 45.39
CA PRO A 234 -13.16 -44.03 43.95
C PRO A 234 -14.62 -43.74 43.60
N LEU A 235 -14.90 -42.63 42.93
CA LEU A 235 -16.25 -42.19 42.62
C LEU A 235 -16.79 -42.75 41.30
N THR A 236 -15.95 -43.23 40.41
CA THR A 236 -16.30 -43.69 39.06
C THR A 236 -17.42 -44.72 39.07
N GLU A 237 -17.30 -45.78 39.91
CA GLU A 237 -18.33 -46.81 40.02
C GLU A 237 -19.66 -46.27 40.60
N LEU A 238 -19.58 -45.32 41.53
CA LEU A 238 -20.75 -44.72 42.16
C LEU A 238 -21.48 -43.80 41.16
N ILE A 239 -20.75 -43.05 40.34
CA ILE A 239 -21.29 -42.20 39.26
C ILE A 239 -22.01 -43.10 38.23
N ILE A 240 -21.38 -44.19 37.79
CA ILE A 240 -22.00 -45.16 36.87
C ILE A 240 -23.26 -45.78 37.49
N ALA A 241 -23.21 -46.17 38.74
CA ALA A 241 -24.33 -46.79 39.43
C ALA A 241 -25.54 -45.88 39.64
N THR A 242 -25.32 -44.58 39.88
CA THR A 242 -26.35 -43.58 40.13
C THR A 242 -26.89 -42.94 38.83
N GLY A 243 -26.17 -43.03 37.72
CA GLY A 243 -26.57 -42.48 36.41
C GLY A 243 -27.82 -43.12 35.82
N SER A 244 -28.39 -42.54 34.77
CA SER A 244 -29.54 -43.07 34.00
C SER A 244 -29.16 -44.40 33.28
N ARG A 245 -30.17 -45.24 33.01
CA ARG A 245 -29.98 -46.48 32.23
C ARG A 245 -29.88 -46.26 30.71
N LYS A 246 -30.33 -45.10 30.24
CA LYS A 246 -30.23 -44.67 28.83
C LYS A 246 -29.02 -43.77 28.71
N PRO A 247 -28.08 -44.03 27.78
CA PRO A 247 -27.01 -43.11 27.51
C PRO A 247 -27.61 -41.91 26.75
N GLU A 248 -27.94 -40.86 27.44
CA GLU A 248 -27.92 -39.55 26.79
C GLU A 248 -26.47 -39.18 26.57
N GLN A 249 -26.13 -38.75 25.33
CA GLN A 249 -24.83 -38.32 24.91
C GLN A 249 -24.27 -37.32 25.94
N SER A 250 -23.35 -37.76 26.78
CA SER A 250 -22.66 -36.88 27.70
C SER A 250 -21.17 -36.92 27.34
N GLU A 251 -20.52 -35.75 27.37
CA GLU A 251 -19.09 -35.51 27.06
C GLU A 251 -18.05 -36.35 27.84
N PHE A 252 -18.52 -37.36 28.56
CA PHE A 252 -17.70 -38.33 29.34
C PHE A 252 -17.60 -39.71 28.67
N GLU A 253 -17.57 -39.79 27.34
CA GLU A 253 -17.38 -41.04 26.58
C GLU A 253 -15.97 -41.69 26.75
N ALA A 254 -15.04 -41.04 27.44
CA ALA A 254 -13.70 -41.57 27.63
C ALA A 254 -13.57 -42.65 28.74
N TYR A 255 -14.61 -42.95 29.50
CA TYR A 255 -14.60 -43.94 30.57
C TYR A 255 -15.81 -44.89 30.50
N GLU A 256 -15.93 -45.68 29.44
CA GLU A 256 -16.73 -46.89 29.51
C GLU A 256 -15.93 -48.03 30.15
N PRO A 257 -16.26 -48.48 31.39
CA PRO A 257 -15.74 -49.75 31.87
C PRO A 257 -16.40 -50.86 31.05
N GLN A 258 -15.61 -51.68 30.39
CA GLN A 258 -16.03 -52.87 29.69
C GLN A 258 -16.81 -53.78 30.66
N GLY A 259 -18.15 -53.75 30.60
CA GLY A 259 -18.99 -54.68 31.33
C GLY A 259 -20.28 -54.05 31.89
N ARG A 260 -21.45 -54.57 31.52
CA ARG A 260 -22.74 -54.17 32.11
C ARG A 260 -22.74 -54.47 33.62
N MET A 261 -22.80 -53.40 34.43
CA MET A 261 -22.92 -53.55 35.88
C MET A 261 -24.18 -54.34 36.25
N SER A 262 -24.01 -55.38 37.06
CA SER A 262 -25.14 -56.22 37.50
C SER A 262 -26.14 -55.41 38.34
N GLY A 263 -27.44 -55.72 38.22
CA GLY A 263 -28.50 -54.99 38.96
C GLY A 263 -28.32 -55.04 40.48
N GLY A 264 -27.73 -56.13 41.02
CA GLY A 264 -27.42 -56.28 42.44
C GLY A 264 -26.29 -55.34 42.87
N ASN A 265 -25.20 -55.27 42.10
CA ASN A 265 -24.07 -54.39 42.38
C ASN A 265 -24.49 -52.91 42.28
N ARG A 266 -25.31 -52.57 41.32
CA ARG A 266 -25.89 -51.22 41.17
C ARG A 266 -26.69 -50.80 42.39
N ARG A 267 -27.56 -51.70 42.94
CA ARG A 267 -28.30 -51.40 44.16
C ARG A 267 -27.39 -51.21 45.38
N ARG A 268 -26.38 -52.04 45.52
CA ARG A 268 -25.37 -51.92 46.57
C ARG A 268 -24.63 -50.59 46.51
N LEU A 269 -24.15 -50.21 45.33
CA LEU A 269 -23.42 -48.93 45.13
C LEU A 269 -24.33 -47.70 45.34
N LYS A 270 -25.59 -47.75 44.94
CA LYS A 270 -26.55 -46.69 45.25
C LYS A 270 -26.78 -46.54 46.77
N LYS A 271 -26.83 -47.64 47.49
CA LYS A 271 -26.93 -47.60 48.96
C LYS A 271 -25.65 -47.00 49.56
N LEU A 272 -24.48 -47.44 49.13
CA LEU A 272 -23.18 -46.91 49.55
C LEU A 272 -23.06 -45.40 49.28
N ALA A 273 -23.51 -44.91 48.08
CA ALA A 273 -23.51 -43.48 47.78
C ALA A 273 -24.35 -42.67 48.80
N LYS A 274 -25.47 -43.24 49.28
CA LYS A 274 -26.29 -42.62 50.33
C LYS A 274 -25.62 -42.64 51.70
N GLU A 275 -24.76 -43.61 51.99
CA GLU A 275 -24.02 -43.68 53.27
C GLU A 275 -22.96 -42.57 53.39
N TYR A 276 -22.52 -41.99 52.25
CA TYR A 276 -21.62 -40.81 52.28
C TYR A 276 -22.31 -39.51 52.60
N LEU A 277 -23.65 -39.45 52.64
CA LEU A 277 -24.38 -38.29 53.07
C LEU A 277 -24.24 -38.09 54.60
N ARG A 278 -24.26 -36.86 55.04
CA ARG A 278 -24.40 -36.58 56.46
C ARG A 278 -25.78 -36.98 56.98
N PRO A 279 -25.89 -37.38 58.25
CA PRO A 279 -27.17 -37.74 58.84
C PRO A 279 -28.22 -36.63 58.63
N GLY A 280 -29.40 -37.03 58.11
CA GLY A 280 -30.49 -36.08 57.88
C GLY A 280 -30.43 -35.28 56.57
N MET A 281 -29.35 -35.41 55.80
CA MET A 281 -29.22 -34.73 54.51
C MET A 281 -29.73 -35.55 53.33
N SER A 282 -30.29 -34.88 52.35
CA SER A 282 -30.73 -35.49 51.08
C SER A 282 -30.24 -34.67 49.90
N VAL A 283 -29.98 -35.35 48.78
CA VAL A 283 -29.56 -34.70 47.55
C VAL A 283 -30.53 -35.11 46.44
N PRO A 284 -31.17 -34.17 45.72
CA PRO A 284 -32.13 -34.44 44.69
C PRO A 284 -31.56 -35.30 43.56
N ASP A 285 -30.38 -34.98 43.09
CA ASP A 285 -29.63 -35.72 42.07
C ASP A 285 -28.27 -36.17 42.60
N MET A 286 -28.21 -37.45 43.00
CA MET A 286 -26.99 -38.08 43.51
C MET A 286 -25.91 -38.20 42.43
N ASN A 287 -26.29 -38.41 41.18
CA ASN A 287 -25.32 -38.56 40.10
C ASN A 287 -24.63 -37.21 39.78
N ALA A 288 -25.41 -36.14 39.65
CA ALA A 288 -24.86 -34.80 39.45
C ALA A 288 -23.95 -34.38 40.63
N ALA A 289 -24.36 -34.66 41.87
CA ALA A 289 -23.54 -34.36 43.04
C ALA A 289 -22.21 -35.13 43.05
N LEU A 290 -22.21 -36.45 42.76
CA LEU A 290 -20.98 -37.24 42.69
C LEU A 290 -20.06 -36.81 41.55
N ARG A 291 -20.60 -36.39 40.40
CA ARG A 291 -19.81 -35.80 39.32
C ARG A 291 -19.17 -34.48 39.74
N ALA A 292 -19.91 -33.60 40.41
CA ALA A 292 -19.37 -32.35 40.94
C ALA A 292 -18.22 -32.60 41.94
N ILE A 293 -18.35 -33.64 42.81
CA ILE A 293 -17.30 -34.03 43.75
C ILE A 293 -16.06 -34.57 43.00
N SER A 294 -16.24 -35.33 41.92
CA SER A 294 -15.12 -35.79 41.09
C SER A 294 -14.34 -34.62 40.49
N ILE A 295 -15.05 -33.65 39.91
CA ILE A 295 -14.44 -32.44 39.36
C ILE A 295 -13.73 -31.62 40.45
N GLN A 296 -14.35 -31.43 41.59
CA GLN A 296 -13.75 -30.72 42.73
C GLN A 296 -12.47 -31.42 43.23
N ARG A 297 -12.46 -32.76 43.24
CA ARG A 297 -11.28 -33.52 43.60
C ARG A 297 -10.15 -33.37 42.58
N GLU A 298 -10.48 -33.41 41.29
CA GLU A 298 -9.49 -33.24 40.22
C GLU A 298 -8.90 -31.83 40.27
N ASP A 299 -9.74 -30.77 40.42
CA ASP A 299 -9.31 -29.40 40.56
C ASP A 299 -8.48 -29.18 41.81
N TRP A 300 -8.89 -29.77 42.93
CA TRP A 300 -8.10 -29.74 44.17
C TRP A 300 -6.70 -30.33 43.97
N GLN A 301 -6.61 -31.51 43.36
CA GLN A 301 -5.33 -32.17 43.08
C GLN A 301 -4.45 -31.36 42.12
N ARG A 302 -5.07 -30.68 41.17
CA ARG A 302 -4.36 -29.82 40.21
C ARG A 302 -3.75 -28.60 40.89
N PHE A 303 -4.42 -28.01 41.85
CA PHE A 303 -3.96 -26.80 42.53
C PHE A 303 -3.04 -27.06 43.71
N CYS A 304 -3.08 -28.22 44.30
CA CYS A 304 -2.22 -28.59 45.43
C CYS A 304 -0.76 -28.77 45.01
N THR A 305 0.15 -28.15 45.74
CA THR A 305 1.60 -28.41 45.65
C THR A 305 2.03 -29.66 46.41
N VAL A 306 1.30 -30.02 47.45
CA VAL A 306 1.47 -31.25 48.25
C VAL A 306 0.10 -31.91 48.39
N PRO A 307 -0.02 -33.23 48.20
CA PRO A 307 -1.30 -33.92 48.37
C PRO A 307 -1.88 -33.72 49.77
N THR A 308 -2.97 -33.03 49.86
CA THR A 308 -3.72 -32.79 51.12
C THR A 308 -5.19 -33.08 50.87
N PRO A 309 -5.93 -33.55 51.91
CA PRO A 309 -7.37 -33.72 51.77
C PRO A 309 -8.05 -32.34 51.57
N PRO A 310 -9.17 -32.30 50.84
CA PRO A 310 -9.93 -31.04 50.64
C PRO A 310 -10.35 -30.43 51.96
N GLN A 311 -10.02 -29.14 52.10
CA GLN A 311 -10.32 -28.34 53.27
C GLN A 311 -10.91 -27.00 52.84
N VAL A 312 -11.77 -26.44 53.65
CA VAL A 312 -12.41 -25.16 53.39
C VAL A 312 -11.85 -24.11 54.37
N PRO A 313 -11.12 -23.09 53.88
CA PRO A 313 -10.63 -22.02 54.70
C PRO A 313 -11.77 -21.24 55.39
N LEU A 314 -11.52 -20.71 56.56
CA LEU A 314 -12.49 -19.82 57.25
C LEU A 314 -12.57 -18.45 56.56
N GLY A 315 -13.78 -17.89 56.50
CA GLY A 315 -13.97 -16.55 55.90
C GLY A 315 -14.17 -16.53 54.37
N ILE A 316 -14.42 -17.69 53.73
CA ILE A 316 -14.64 -17.77 52.27
C ILE A 316 -15.82 -16.93 51.79
N ALA A 317 -16.91 -16.83 52.56
CA ALA A 317 -18.06 -16.06 52.14
C ALA A 317 -17.73 -14.57 52.03
N ASP A 318 -16.97 -14.02 52.97
CA ASP A 318 -16.52 -12.63 52.95
C ASP A 318 -15.51 -12.39 51.80
N ALA A 319 -14.60 -13.36 51.57
CA ALA A 319 -13.65 -13.31 50.45
C ALA A 319 -14.35 -13.37 49.10
N GLN A 320 -15.42 -14.17 48.98
CA GLN A 320 -16.20 -14.25 47.72
C GLN A 320 -16.91 -12.92 47.43
N VAL A 321 -17.51 -12.28 48.43
CA VAL A 321 -18.14 -10.97 48.26
C VAL A 321 -17.09 -9.90 47.89
N ALA A 322 -15.95 -9.89 48.60
CA ALA A 322 -14.85 -8.97 48.31
C ALA A 322 -14.28 -9.17 46.87
N TYR A 323 -14.14 -10.41 46.46
CA TYR A 323 -13.71 -10.75 45.08
C TYR A 323 -14.69 -10.27 44.02
N GLN A 324 -16.00 -10.49 44.23
CA GLN A 324 -17.03 -10.02 43.29
C GLN A 324 -17.02 -8.50 43.17
N SER A 325 -16.92 -7.77 44.28
CA SER A 325 -16.80 -6.32 44.26
C SER A 325 -15.52 -5.87 43.54
N PHE A 326 -14.39 -6.54 43.81
CA PHE A 326 -13.11 -6.26 43.18
C PHE A 326 -13.14 -6.45 41.66
N VAL A 327 -13.73 -7.54 41.20
CA VAL A 327 -13.89 -7.81 39.75
C VAL A 327 -14.80 -6.78 39.09
N SER A 328 -15.92 -6.43 39.72
CA SER A 328 -16.82 -5.40 39.23
C SER A 328 -16.14 -4.02 39.11
N ASP A 329 -15.29 -3.67 40.09
CA ASP A 329 -14.49 -2.44 40.03
C ASP A 329 -13.44 -2.49 38.91
N LEU A 330 -12.78 -3.63 38.69
CA LEU A 330 -11.86 -3.81 37.58
C LEU A 330 -12.56 -3.73 36.21
N GLU A 331 -13.73 -4.34 36.07
CA GLU A 331 -14.54 -4.26 34.86
C GLU A 331 -15.00 -2.82 34.60
N HIS A 332 -15.35 -2.07 35.65
CA HIS A 332 -15.68 -0.67 35.50
C HIS A 332 -14.49 0.15 34.97
N ILE A 333 -13.29 -0.05 35.49
CA ILE A 333 -12.06 0.59 34.93
C ILE A 333 -11.80 0.12 33.51
N GLN A 334 -11.89 -1.18 33.24
CA GLN A 334 -11.60 -1.77 31.93
C GLN A 334 -12.45 -1.16 30.79
N GLN A 335 -13.70 -0.79 31.07
CA GLN A 335 -14.61 -0.17 30.09
C GLN A 335 -14.13 1.19 29.59
N HIS A 336 -13.30 1.87 30.38
CA HIS A 336 -12.77 3.19 30.06
C HIS A 336 -11.38 3.15 29.42
N LEU A 337 -10.67 2.02 29.47
CA LEU A 337 -9.35 1.87 28.89
C LEU A 337 -9.43 1.78 27.33
N ASP A 338 -8.30 1.99 26.66
CA ASP A 338 -8.22 1.94 25.20
C ASP A 338 -8.77 0.63 24.63
N PRO A 339 -9.88 0.68 23.86
CA PRO A 339 -10.50 -0.53 23.29
C PRO A 339 -9.65 -1.20 22.20
N GLU A 340 -8.68 -0.48 21.63
CA GLU A 340 -7.76 -1.03 20.61
C GLU A 340 -6.45 -1.52 21.23
N SER A 341 -6.34 -1.50 22.57
CA SER A 341 -5.17 -2.07 23.25
C SER A 341 -5.04 -3.56 22.99
N THR A 342 -3.82 -4.01 22.71
CA THR A 342 -3.49 -5.43 22.58
C THR A 342 -3.20 -6.09 23.94
N GLU A 343 -3.26 -5.33 25.04
CA GLU A 343 -3.06 -5.87 26.38
C GLU A 343 -4.22 -6.80 26.79
N PRO A 344 -3.94 -7.88 27.51
CA PRO A 344 -5.00 -8.73 28.04
C PRO A 344 -5.85 -7.95 29.07
N PRO A 345 -7.12 -8.35 29.27
CA PRO A 345 -7.99 -7.74 30.28
C PRO A 345 -7.34 -7.72 31.67
N LEU A 346 -7.65 -6.70 32.48
CA LEU A 346 -7.07 -6.50 33.81
C LEU A 346 -7.16 -7.76 34.70
N THR A 347 -8.24 -8.53 34.59
CA THR A 347 -8.45 -9.78 35.35
C THR A 347 -7.49 -10.90 34.96
N LYS A 348 -6.88 -10.85 33.78
CA LYS A 348 -5.94 -11.86 33.26
C LYS A 348 -4.48 -11.48 33.43
N LEU A 349 -4.21 -10.24 33.79
CA LEU A 349 -2.84 -9.79 34.04
C LEU A 349 -2.21 -10.56 35.20
N PRO A 350 -0.90 -10.84 35.13
CA PRO A 350 -0.15 -11.27 36.31
C PRO A 350 -0.32 -10.27 37.45
N LEU A 351 -0.48 -10.77 38.68
CA LEU A 351 -0.81 -9.92 39.87
C LEU A 351 0.20 -8.79 40.09
N GLU A 352 1.49 -9.02 39.87
CA GLU A 352 2.54 -7.99 39.97
C GLU A 352 2.42 -6.90 38.88
N ILE A 353 1.95 -7.28 37.70
CA ILE A 353 1.69 -6.31 36.61
C ILE A 353 0.42 -5.55 36.89
N LEU A 354 -0.62 -6.23 37.39
CA LEU A 354 -1.87 -5.59 37.79
C LEU A 354 -1.63 -4.56 38.91
N GLU A 355 -0.84 -4.89 39.90
CA GLU A 355 -0.51 -3.98 40.99
C GLU A 355 0.12 -2.68 40.49
N ARG A 356 1.16 -2.79 39.65
CA ARG A 356 1.79 -1.64 38.99
C ARG A 356 0.83 -0.85 38.10
N LYS A 357 -0.07 -1.55 37.40
CA LYS A 357 -1.10 -0.89 36.57
C LYS A 357 -2.08 -0.11 37.43
N LEU A 358 -2.51 -0.65 38.58
CA LEU A 358 -3.38 0.05 39.55
C LEU A 358 -2.68 1.24 40.21
N GLU A 359 -1.38 1.14 40.49
CA GLU A 359 -0.58 2.27 40.98
C GLU A 359 -0.55 3.42 39.94
N SER A 360 -0.30 3.10 38.66
CA SER A 360 -0.32 4.10 37.60
C SER A 360 -1.72 4.70 37.40
N LEU A 361 -2.77 3.87 37.32
CA LEU A 361 -4.16 4.36 37.17
C LEU A 361 -4.59 5.28 38.34
N ALA A 362 -4.17 4.99 39.56
CA ALA A 362 -4.52 5.79 40.73
C ALA A 362 -3.68 7.07 40.87
N GLY A 363 -2.43 7.07 40.37
CA GLY A 363 -1.47 8.16 40.47
C GLY A 363 -1.57 9.21 39.37
N ASP A 364 -1.96 8.82 38.17
CA ASP A 364 -1.86 9.64 36.95
C ASP A 364 -3.05 10.60 36.76
N SER A 365 -3.42 11.34 37.81
CA SER A 365 -4.52 12.31 37.74
C SER A 365 -4.27 13.45 36.75
N ASP A 366 -3.00 13.82 36.53
CA ASP A 366 -2.62 14.91 35.64
C ASP A 366 -2.84 14.56 34.18
N ALA A 367 -2.71 13.28 33.81
CA ALA A 367 -3.03 12.79 32.47
C ALA A 367 -4.52 12.98 32.09
N LEU A 368 -5.39 13.11 33.10
CA LEU A 368 -6.82 13.34 32.95
C LEU A 368 -7.22 14.81 33.17
N ALA A 369 -6.24 15.72 33.37
CA ALA A 369 -6.51 17.15 33.49
C ALA A 369 -7.16 17.72 32.23
N ASN A 370 -8.00 18.73 32.39
CA ASN A 370 -8.73 19.42 31.30
C ASN A 370 -9.59 18.50 30.43
N LEU A 371 -9.92 17.30 30.92
CA LEU A 371 -10.54 16.26 30.09
C LEU A 371 -11.87 16.71 29.48
N GLY A 372 -12.68 17.53 30.20
CA GLY A 372 -13.95 18.02 29.65
C GLY A 372 -13.78 18.82 28.36
N ASP A 373 -12.82 19.76 28.35
CA ASP A 373 -12.50 20.58 27.17
C ASP A 373 -11.80 19.75 26.09
N ARG A 374 -10.92 18.82 26.49
CA ARG A 374 -10.24 17.88 25.58
C ARG A 374 -11.24 16.99 24.86
N LEU A 375 -12.22 16.43 25.54
CA LEU A 375 -13.24 15.57 24.94
C LEU A 375 -14.04 16.30 23.87
N GLN A 376 -14.46 17.56 24.10
CA GLN A 376 -15.18 18.34 23.09
C GLN A 376 -14.35 18.51 21.81
N VAL A 377 -13.06 18.84 21.95
CA VAL A 377 -12.15 19.04 20.81
C VAL A 377 -11.85 17.72 20.11
N THR A 378 -11.53 16.68 20.86
CA THR A 378 -11.20 15.36 20.28
C THR A 378 -12.42 14.68 19.66
N ASP A 379 -13.63 14.86 20.18
CA ASP A 379 -14.84 14.32 19.58
C ASP A 379 -15.16 15.02 18.24
N ARG A 380 -14.91 16.34 18.16
CA ARG A 380 -15.02 17.04 16.88
C ARG A 380 -13.99 16.52 15.88
N LEU A 381 -12.73 16.33 16.28
CA LEU A 381 -11.68 15.72 15.43
C LEU A 381 -12.02 14.28 15.03
N ARG A 382 -12.58 13.48 15.95
CA ARG A 382 -13.06 12.12 15.62
C ARG A 382 -14.21 12.15 14.62
N SER A 383 -15.13 13.11 14.74
CA SER A 383 -16.22 13.28 13.76
C SER A 383 -15.72 13.67 12.35
N LEU A 384 -14.56 14.30 12.25
CA LEU A 384 -13.84 14.57 11.00
C LEU A 384 -13.03 13.35 10.50
N GLY A 385 -13.05 12.22 11.22
CA GLY A 385 -12.32 11.01 10.85
C GLY A 385 -10.86 10.95 11.32
N LEU A 386 -10.44 11.92 12.14
CA LEU A 386 -9.04 12.04 12.57
C LEU A 386 -8.69 11.25 13.84
N GLY A 387 -9.57 10.32 14.28
CA GLY A 387 -9.36 9.56 15.51
C GLY A 387 -8.07 8.73 15.52
N ARG A 388 -7.70 8.14 14.39
CA ARG A 388 -6.43 7.40 14.26
C ARG A 388 -5.22 8.33 14.29
N LEU A 389 -5.34 9.49 13.64
CA LEU A 389 -4.29 10.51 13.68
C LEU A 389 -4.04 10.99 15.12
N LEU A 390 -5.09 11.31 15.89
CA LEU A 390 -4.96 11.69 17.28
C LEU A 390 -4.17 10.66 18.09
N ARG A 391 -4.44 9.39 17.91
CA ARG A 391 -3.73 8.30 18.58
C ARG A 391 -2.26 8.22 18.19
N ASP A 392 -1.95 8.32 16.91
CA ASP A 392 -0.58 8.30 16.41
C ASP A 392 0.20 9.52 16.96
N LEU A 393 -0.40 10.72 16.93
CA LEU A 393 0.19 11.95 17.46
C LEU A 393 0.47 11.88 18.97
N ALA A 394 -0.46 11.32 19.75
CA ALA A 394 -0.26 11.13 21.19
C ALA A 394 0.85 10.10 21.46
N ARG A 395 0.95 9.04 20.65
CA ARG A 395 1.99 8.01 20.79
C ARG A 395 3.40 8.57 20.61
N ILE A 396 3.59 9.48 19.64
CA ILE A 396 4.89 10.10 19.35
C ILE A 396 5.13 11.37 20.19
N LYS A 397 4.16 11.80 21.00
CA LYS A 397 4.19 13.08 21.73
C LYS A 397 4.56 14.24 20.81
N VAL A 398 3.79 14.37 19.74
CA VAL A 398 4.06 15.33 18.67
C VAL A 398 4.32 16.74 19.19
N ALA A 399 5.32 17.43 18.68
CA ALA A 399 5.53 18.83 18.97
C ALA A 399 4.56 19.72 18.18
N ARG A 400 4.21 20.90 18.72
CA ARG A 400 3.23 21.80 18.11
C ARG A 400 3.54 22.17 16.66
N GLU A 401 4.81 22.41 16.36
CA GLU A 401 5.31 22.79 15.03
C GLU A 401 5.12 21.69 13.98
N HIS A 402 4.95 20.43 14.39
CA HIS A 402 4.81 19.29 13.48
C HIS A 402 3.36 18.90 13.20
N LEU A 403 2.38 19.45 13.92
CA LEU A 403 0.96 19.11 13.76
C LEU A 403 0.46 19.29 12.32
N ALA A 404 0.85 20.38 11.66
CA ALA A 404 0.46 20.64 10.28
C ALA A 404 1.01 19.58 9.31
N GLN A 405 2.29 19.21 9.47
CA GLN A 405 2.95 18.23 8.61
C GLN A 405 2.35 16.82 8.78
N GLU A 406 2.03 16.45 10.02
CA GLU A 406 1.39 15.17 10.32
C GLU A 406 -0.05 15.10 9.76
N LEU A 407 -0.81 16.20 9.82
CA LEU A 407 -2.13 16.29 9.20
C LEU A 407 -2.04 16.19 7.67
N GLU A 408 -1.10 16.91 7.06
CA GLU A 408 -0.85 16.84 5.61
C GLU A 408 -0.45 15.41 5.19
N GLN A 409 0.44 14.76 5.92
CA GLN A 409 0.84 13.37 5.65
C GLN A 409 -0.37 12.43 5.65
N ALA A 410 -1.23 12.52 6.65
CA ALA A 410 -2.43 11.69 6.75
C ALA A 410 -3.36 11.90 5.56
N TRP A 411 -3.60 13.16 5.18
CA TRP A 411 -4.47 13.52 4.06
C TRP A 411 -3.88 13.06 2.72
N TRP A 412 -2.62 13.43 2.42
CA TRP A 412 -2.00 13.11 1.13
C TRP A 412 -1.75 11.61 0.93
N SER A 413 -1.38 10.89 1.98
CA SER A 413 -1.24 9.43 1.89
C SER A 413 -2.57 8.75 1.59
N SER A 414 -3.65 9.21 2.23
CA SER A 414 -5.00 8.69 1.99
C SER A 414 -5.53 9.08 0.61
N ALA A 415 -5.25 10.31 0.18
CA ALA A 415 -5.61 10.79 -1.16
C ALA A 415 -4.90 9.96 -2.25
N LEU A 416 -3.60 9.73 -2.09
CA LEU A 416 -2.84 8.89 -3.02
C LEU A 416 -3.42 7.47 -3.10
N GLU A 417 -3.68 6.84 -1.97
CA GLU A 417 -4.26 5.50 -1.90
C GLU A 417 -5.63 5.43 -2.58
N TYR A 418 -6.48 6.42 -2.32
CA TYR A 418 -7.78 6.53 -2.99
C TYR A 418 -7.64 6.74 -4.51
N LEU A 419 -6.79 7.66 -4.96
CA LEU A 419 -6.57 7.98 -6.38
C LEU A 419 -6.02 6.77 -7.15
N VAL A 420 -5.04 6.07 -6.59
CA VAL A 420 -4.48 4.84 -7.20
C VAL A 420 -5.51 3.73 -7.25
N SER A 421 -6.35 3.57 -6.22
CA SER A 421 -7.44 2.58 -6.22
C SER A 421 -8.47 2.81 -7.35
N LYS A 422 -8.64 4.06 -7.79
CA LYS A 422 -9.53 4.44 -8.90
C LYS A 422 -8.87 4.31 -10.27
N ASN A 423 -7.55 4.28 -10.32
CA ASN A 423 -6.76 4.22 -11.53
C ASN A 423 -5.81 3.01 -11.50
N PRO A 424 -6.33 1.76 -11.46
CA PRO A 424 -5.50 0.56 -11.33
C PRO A 424 -4.51 0.38 -12.49
N GLN A 425 -4.76 1.02 -13.65
CA GLN A 425 -3.84 1.03 -14.78
C GLN A 425 -2.47 1.65 -14.44
N LEU A 426 -2.40 2.56 -13.48
CA LEU A 426 -1.12 3.12 -13.02
C LEU A 426 -0.22 2.06 -12.36
N LEU A 427 -0.80 1.00 -11.79
CA LEU A 427 -0.08 -0.12 -11.21
C LEU A 427 0.37 -1.16 -12.25
N SER A 428 -0.11 -1.04 -13.50
CA SER A 428 0.26 -1.96 -14.58
C SER A 428 1.67 -1.71 -15.13
N TYR A 429 2.25 -0.56 -14.83
CA TYR A 429 3.59 -0.20 -15.27
C TYR A 429 4.56 -0.18 -14.09
N SER A 430 5.54 -1.05 -14.13
CA SER A 430 6.71 -0.93 -13.25
C SER A 430 7.65 0.15 -13.76
N SER A 431 8.52 0.68 -12.89
CA SER A 431 9.56 1.64 -13.31
C SER A 431 10.48 1.10 -14.42
N SER A 432 10.73 -0.21 -14.42
CA SER A 432 11.51 -0.89 -15.45
C SER A 432 10.77 -0.97 -16.78
N GLU A 433 9.46 -1.15 -16.77
CA GLU A 433 8.64 -1.17 -18.00
C GLU A 433 8.53 0.22 -18.62
N LEU A 434 8.33 1.26 -17.80
CA LEU A 434 8.35 2.64 -18.30
C LEU A 434 9.70 3.01 -18.90
N ALA A 435 10.81 2.68 -18.22
CA ALA A 435 12.16 2.89 -18.76
C ALA A 435 12.40 2.13 -20.06
N ARG A 436 11.88 0.90 -20.18
CA ARG A 436 11.95 0.11 -21.42
C ARG A 436 11.17 0.79 -22.54
N LEU A 437 9.92 1.19 -22.31
CA LEU A 437 9.09 1.90 -23.29
C LEU A 437 9.74 3.20 -23.77
N GLU A 438 10.31 3.99 -22.84
CA GLU A 438 11.04 5.21 -23.18
C GLU A 438 12.29 4.91 -24.04
N SER A 439 13.03 3.87 -23.70
CA SER A 439 14.21 3.44 -24.48
C SER A 439 13.82 2.94 -25.88
N GLU A 440 12.74 2.17 -25.97
CA GLU A 440 12.20 1.70 -27.25
C GLU A 440 11.72 2.88 -28.11
N PHE A 441 10.99 3.83 -27.52
CA PHE A 441 10.58 5.06 -28.19
C PHE A 441 11.79 5.81 -28.75
N ARG A 442 12.80 6.10 -27.92
CA ARG A 442 14.02 6.81 -28.35
C ARG A 442 14.75 6.07 -29.47
N THR A 443 14.81 4.75 -29.40
CA THR A 443 15.46 3.93 -30.41
C THR A 443 14.70 3.96 -31.73
N MET A 444 13.37 3.87 -31.67
CA MET A 444 12.51 3.95 -32.87
C MET A 444 12.56 5.34 -33.52
N ASP A 445 12.47 6.41 -32.70
CA ASP A 445 12.55 7.79 -33.17
C ASP A 445 13.91 8.07 -33.85
N ALA A 446 15.01 7.65 -33.26
CA ALA A 446 16.35 7.75 -33.85
C ALA A 446 16.46 6.95 -35.17
N SER A 447 15.88 5.75 -35.23
CA SER A 447 15.85 4.91 -36.45
C SER A 447 15.02 5.57 -37.54
N LEU A 448 13.83 6.10 -37.21
CA LEU A 448 12.99 6.83 -38.16
C LEU A 448 13.68 8.11 -38.69
N THR A 449 14.34 8.83 -37.83
CA THR A 449 15.13 10.02 -38.21
C THR A 449 16.28 9.63 -39.14
N ALA A 450 17.01 8.58 -38.83
CA ALA A 450 18.10 8.06 -39.66
C ALA A 450 17.60 7.55 -41.02
N SER A 451 16.40 6.99 -41.07
CA SER A 451 15.80 6.47 -42.32
C SER A 451 15.32 7.59 -43.27
N GLY A 452 15.26 8.83 -42.82
CA GLY A 452 14.74 9.97 -43.57
C GLY A 452 15.43 10.17 -44.96
N SER A 453 16.72 9.97 -45.02
CA SER A 453 17.49 10.07 -46.29
C SER A 453 17.13 8.97 -47.28
N SER A 454 16.91 7.74 -46.79
CA SER A 454 16.51 6.59 -47.64
C SER A 454 15.13 6.82 -48.28
N ILE A 455 14.23 7.49 -47.57
CA ILE A 455 12.89 7.85 -48.06
C ILE A 455 12.98 8.90 -49.14
N VAL A 456 13.76 9.96 -48.93
CA VAL A 456 14.00 10.97 -49.94
C VAL A 456 14.60 10.34 -51.19
N ALA A 457 15.59 9.44 -51.03
CA ALA A 457 16.19 8.72 -52.14
C ALA A 457 15.17 7.83 -52.90
N GLY A 458 14.27 7.12 -52.18
CA GLY A 458 13.19 6.33 -52.77
C GLY A 458 12.20 7.16 -53.59
N GLN A 459 11.75 8.29 -53.03
CA GLN A 459 10.83 9.21 -53.71
C GLN A 459 11.48 9.81 -54.99
N LEU A 460 12.76 10.15 -54.93
CA LEU A 460 13.50 10.65 -56.07
C LEU A 460 13.67 9.54 -57.14
N ALA A 461 13.96 8.31 -56.72
CA ALA A 461 14.05 7.15 -57.61
C ALA A 461 12.74 6.89 -58.36
N LYS A 462 11.60 6.95 -57.66
CA LYS A 462 10.28 6.77 -58.24
C LYS A 462 9.96 7.81 -59.30
N ARG A 463 10.21 9.08 -59.03
CA ARG A 463 10.03 10.16 -60.01
C ARG A 463 10.98 10.05 -61.17
N TRP A 464 12.23 9.66 -60.95
CA TRP A 464 13.22 9.38 -61.97
C TRP A 464 12.79 8.25 -62.87
N GLN A 465 12.32 7.13 -62.33
CA GLN A 465 11.82 5.99 -63.13
C GLN A 465 10.60 6.37 -63.96
N ALA A 466 9.66 7.13 -63.42
CA ALA A 466 8.51 7.64 -64.16
C ALA A 466 8.95 8.54 -65.33
N ALA A 467 9.86 9.49 -65.06
CA ALA A 467 10.35 10.42 -66.10
C ALA A 467 11.08 9.70 -67.25
N ILE A 468 11.87 8.67 -66.95
CA ILE A 468 12.53 7.84 -67.98
C ILE A 468 11.50 7.04 -68.77
N ALA A 469 10.50 6.45 -68.15
CA ALA A 469 9.46 5.67 -68.80
C ALA A 469 8.60 6.52 -69.73
N GLU A 470 8.29 7.76 -69.35
CA GLU A 470 7.52 8.69 -70.15
C GLU A 470 8.32 9.31 -71.30
N ASN A 471 9.66 9.45 -71.16
CA ASN A 471 10.52 10.16 -72.13
C ASN A 471 11.74 9.30 -72.54
N ALA A 472 11.52 8.10 -73.09
CA ALA A 472 12.56 7.12 -73.38
C ALA A 472 13.63 7.64 -74.36
N LEU A 473 13.26 8.47 -75.33
CA LEU A 473 14.21 9.05 -76.29
C LEU A 473 15.18 10.03 -75.65
N GLU A 474 14.67 10.88 -74.76
CA GLU A 474 15.52 11.78 -73.98
C GLU A 474 16.42 11.01 -73.01
N ALA A 475 15.92 9.94 -72.38
CA ALA A 475 16.72 9.08 -71.53
C ALA A 475 17.92 8.47 -72.24
N GLU A 476 17.73 7.99 -73.45
CA GLU A 476 18.84 7.47 -74.28
C GLU A 476 19.80 8.59 -74.76
N ALA A 477 19.31 9.78 -75.07
CA ALA A 477 20.15 10.94 -75.38
C ALA A 477 21.01 11.35 -74.16
N LEU A 478 20.37 11.42 -72.95
CA LEU A 478 21.08 11.69 -71.70
C LEU A 478 22.19 10.65 -71.40
N LYS A 479 21.88 9.39 -71.62
CA LYS A 479 22.81 8.29 -71.47
C LYS A 479 24.00 8.37 -72.42
N ALA A 480 23.76 8.80 -73.69
CA ALA A 480 24.81 9.03 -74.65
C ALA A 480 25.76 10.14 -74.26
N VAL A 481 25.21 11.27 -73.74
CA VAL A 481 26.01 12.38 -73.25
C VAL A 481 26.82 11.97 -72.01
N LEU A 482 26.23 11.24 -71.06
CA LEU A 482 26.93 10.75 -69.89
C LEU A 482 28.07 9.78 -70.20
N ARG A 483 27.98 9.01 -71.30
CA ARG A 483 29.04 8.10 -71.73
C ARG A 483 30.25 8.82 -72.36
N SER A 484 30.17 10.10 -72.68
CA SER A 484 31.30 10.86 -73.21
C SER A 484 32.43 11.06 -72.20
N GLY A 485 32.16 10.81 -70.88
CA GLY A 485 33.13 10.95 -69.81
C GLY A 485 33.24 12.41 -69.23
N HIS A 486 32.59 13.37 -69.88
CA HIS A 486 32.48 14.76 -69.45
C HIS A 486 31.22 15.38 -70.03
N ALA A 487 30.53 16.15 -69.29
CA ALA A 487 29.39 16.93 -69.77
C ALA A 487 29.13 18.13 -68.83
N THR A 488 28.81 19.21 -69.46
CA THR A 488 28.37 20.43 -68.74
C THR A 488 26.91 20.31 -68.36
N MET A 489 26.48 21.10 -67.41
CA MET A 489 25.07 21.16 -66.98
C MET A 489 24.16 21.57 -68.16
N HIS A 490 24.63 22.46 -69.00
CA HIS A 490 23.90 22.91 -70.20
C HIS A 490 23.69 21.80 -71.20
N GLU A 491 24.74 20.97 -71.51
CA GLU A 491 24.65 19.83 -72.41
C GLU A 491 23.69 18.77 -71.88
N LEU A 492 23.74 18.48 -70.56
CA LEU A 492 22.84 17.51 -69.91
C LEU A 492 21.38 17.96 -70.01
N ALA A 493 21.13 19.23 -69.69
CA ALA A 493 19.80 19.80 -69.78
C ALA A 493 19.25 19.92 -71.23
N ALA A 494 20.10 20.24 -72.19
CA ALA A 494 19.72 20.29 -73.62
C ALA A 494 19.42 18.91 -74.21
N ALA A 495 20.16 17.89 -73.77
CA ALA A 495 19.96 16.50 -74.27
C ALA A 495 18.65 15.86 -73.75
N ALA A 496 18.20 16.26 -72.56
CA ALA A 496 17.04 15.64 -71.89
C ALA A 496 16.24 16.69 -71.12
N PRO A 497 15.58 17.66 -71.73
CA PRO A 497 14.91 18.74 -71.09
C PRO A 497 13.76 18.31 -70.14
N SER A 498 13.10 17.18 -70.41
CA SER A 498 12.03 16.62 -69.57
C SER A 498 12.55 15.68 -68.47
N VAL A 499 13.67 14.95 -68.72
CA VAL A 499 14.23 13.95 -67.79
C VAL A 499 15.25 14.58 -66.84
N TRP A 500 16.07 15.50 -67.31
CA TRP A 500 17.11 16.17 -66.51
C TRP A 500 16.61 16.87 -65.24
N PRO A 501 15.46 17.55 -65.22
CA PRO A 501 14.92 18.18 -64.00
C PRO A 501 14.65 17.17 -62.89
N HIS A 502 14.32 15.92 -63.22
CA HIS A 502 14.07 14.84 -62.21
C HIS A 502 15.36 14.23 -61.69
N LEU A 503 16.49 14.40 -62.42
CA LEU A 503 17.81 14.03 -61.94
C LEU A 503 18.45 15.15 -61.11
N ALA A 504 18.46 16.38 -61.63
CA ALA A 504 18.99 17.60 -60.98
C ALA A 504 17.89 18.35 -60.24
N THR A 505 17.32 17.72 -59.18
CA THR A 505 16.25 18.29 -58.38
C THR A 505 16.71 19.47 -57.52
N ALA A 506 18.00 19.49 -57.16
CA ALA A 506 18.64 20.67 -56.58
C ALA A 506 19.92 20.99 -57.36
N VAL A 507 20.12 22.27 -57.67
CA VAL A 507 21.29 22.80 -58.37
C VAL A 507 22.09 23.70 -57.46
N LEU A 508 23.40 23.52 -57.43
CA LEU A 508 24.35 24.33 -56.69
C LEU A 508 25.20 25.15 -57.69
N ALA A 509 25.11 26.48 -57.60
CA ALA A 509 25.87 27.35 -58.51
C ALA A 509 26.34 28.63 -57.83
N SER A 510 27.47 29.15 -58.27
CA SER A 510 27.92 30.49 -57.88
C SER A 510 27.08 31.56 -58.65
N PRO A 511 26.76 32.69 -58.03
CA PRO A 511 26.04 33.79 -58.72
C PRO A 511 26.80 34.25 -59.98
N PHE A 512 28.11 34.12 -59.99
CA PHE A 512 28.98 34.51 -61.11
C PHE A 512 28.91 33.53 -62.32
N GLU A 513 28.42 32.31 -62.13
CA GLU A 513 28.36 31.24 -63.14
C GLU A 513 26.92 30.99 -63.62
N LEU A 514 25.91 31.47 -62.93
CA LEU A 514 24.51 31.15 -63.19
C LEU A 514 24.09 31.33 -64.64
N ALA A 515 24.43 32.50 -65.22
CA ALA A 515 24.08 32.79 -66.60
C ALA A 515 24.79 31.93 -67.67
N GLN A 516 25.92 31.28 -67.31
CA GLN A 516 26.69 30.46 -68.22
C GLN A 516 26.32 28.97 -68.10
N VAL A 517 25.90 28.54 -66.92
CA VAL A 517 25.69 27.12 -66.60
C VAL A 517 24.23 26.69 -66.68
N LEU A 518 23.28 27.59 -66.43
CA LEU A 518 21.85 27.27 -66.49
C LEU A 518 21.25 27.74 -67.81
N PRO A 519 20.45 26.89 -68.50
CA PRO A 519 19.64 27.34 -69.65
C PRO A 519 18.62 28.40 -69.20
N ALA A 520 18.35 29.38 -70.03
CA ALA A 520 17.37 30.42 -69.74
C ALA A 520 15.92 29.86 -69.58
N THR A 521 15.69 28.66 -70.01
CA THR A 521 14.42 27.90 -69.88
C THR A 521 14.26 27.17 -68.58
N ASP A 522 15.34 26.99 -67.81
CA ASP A 522 15.29 26.24 -66.54
C ASP A 522 14.49 27.01 -65.49
N LYS A 523 13.51 26.32 -64.86
CA LYS A 523 12.63 26.85 -63.82
C LYS A 523 12.90 26.21 -62.50
N PHE A 524 12.96 27.01 -61.47
CA PHE A 524 13.09 26.55 -60.07
C PHE A 524 11.92 27.05 -59.22
N ASP A 525 11.44 26.22 -58.32
CA ASP A 525 10.36 26.56 -57.39
C ASP A 525 10.87 27.38 -56.17
N CYS A 526 12.13 27.11 -55.81
CA CYS A 526 12.75 27.70 -54.62
C CYS A 526 14.18 28.18 -54.93
N LEU A 527 14.53 29.33 -54.43
CA LEU A 527 15.89 29.88 -54.43
C LEU A 527 16.39 30.03 -52.97
N PHE A 528 17.54 29.47 -52.67
CA PHE A 528 18.25 29.70 -51.40
C PHE A 528 19.55 30.42 -51.73
N VAL A 529 19.76 31.56 -51.07
CA VAL A 529 21.02 32.30 -51.13
C VAL A 529 21.76 32.07 -49.84
N LEU A 530 22.97 31.51 -49.92
CA LEU A 530 23.82 31.21 -48.77
C LEU A 530 25.00 32.17 -48.76
N ASP A 531 25.52 32.48 -47.60
CA ASP A 531 26.65 33.40 -47.40
C ASP A 531 26.42 34.80 -47.98
N ALA A 532 25.17 35.31 -47.91
CA ALA A 532 24.78 36.63 -48.42
C ALA A 532 25.16 37.73 -47.45
#